data_26a65a2faf41ce312445e58f899bb03a
#
_entry.id   26a65a2faf41ce312445e58f899bb03a
#
_cell.length_a   1.000
_cell.length_b   1.000
_cell.length_c   1.000
_cell.angle_alpha   90.00
_cell.angle_beta   90.00
_cell.angle_gamma   90.00
#
_symmetry.space_group_name_H-M   'P 1'
#
loop_
_entity.id
_entity.type
_entity.pdbx_description
1 polymer ?
#
loop_
_entity_poly.entity_id
_entity_poly.type
_entity_poly.pdbx_seq_one_letter_code
_entity_poly.pdbx_strand_id
1 'polypeptide(L)'
;MKKIYFSLLRINRLRSLISFFLAFIYLKILRRKPKLFSGDSSNISKKTLSSNMRIINENGNLPSHPTEKFLFNIGLNQGNPKSNMIIEPVNSILASKIYDKEKLKVLSIGPRSMGEILNIQSHGYEYKNIYAIDLFSISKKIKIGDIHDIPYSDDFFDIVFCGWVIAYSENKKLAVREICRVLKSGGLFSIGVSYSPVSNDEQINKRGYLVGSKDRLKDSYEIEDLFDDKIDEIYFRTNPKNLREHSQIVITGSVK
;
A
#
# COMPACT_ATOMS: atom_id res chain seq x y z
N MET A 1 -28.88 -4.86 -1.51
CA MET A 1 -27.95 -4.98 -0.38
C MET A 1 -26.49 -4.69 -0.77
N LYS A 2 -25.89 -5.34 -1.81
CA LYS A 2 -24.48 -5.14 -2.21
C LYS A 2 -24.13 -3.66 -2.52
N LYS A 3 -24.98 -2.92 -3.26
CA LYS A 3 -24.77 -1.49 -3.58
C LYS A 3 -24.75 -0.61 -2.30
N ILE A 4 -25.63 -0.87 -1.34
CA ILE A 4 -25.67 -0.13 -0.07
C ILE A 4 -24.40 -0.39 0.73
N TYR A 5 -23.95 -1.65 0.81
CA TYR A 5 -22.72 -2.02 1.50
C TYR A 5 -21.49 -1.29 0.91
N PHE A 6 -21.33 -1.27 -0.42
CA PHE A 6 -20.24 -0.53 -1.05
C PHE A 6 -20.32 0.98 -0.82
N SER A 7 -21.53 1.55 -0.86
CA SER A 7 -21.72 2.97 -0.54
C SER A 7 -21.31 3.30 0.89
N LEU A 8 -21.63 2.43 1.85
CA LEU A 8 -21.22 2.61 3.24
C LEU A 8 -19.68 2.51 3.41
N LEU A 9 -19.02 1.59 2.71
CA LEU A 9 -17.56 1.48 2.74
C LEU A 9 -16.84 2.69 2.13
N ARG A 10 -17.49 3.47 1.27
CA ARG A 10 -16.94 4.73 0.74
C ARG A 10 -16.83 5.82 1.80
N ILE A 11 -17.59 5.74 2.88
CA ILE A 11 -17.51 6.67 4.00
C ILE A 11 -16.22 6.36 4.79
N ASN A 12 -15.23 7.23 4.68
CA ASN A 12 -13.91 7.03 5.27
C ASN A 12 -13.95 6.73 6.79
N ARG A 13 -14.79 7.47 7.53
CA ARG A 13 -14.97 7.26 8.98
C ARG A 13 -15.52 5.87 9.29
N LEU A 14 -16.54 5.42 8.57
CA LEU A 14 -17.13 4.10 8.78
C LEU A 14 -16.15 2.97 8.44
N ARG A 15 -15.43 3.10 7.33
CA ARG A 15 -14.40 2.14 6.93
C ARG A 15 -13.27 2.04 7.97
N SER A 16 -12.81 3.18 8.49
CA SER A 16 -11.79 3.23 9.53
C SER A 16 -12.28 2.58 10.83
N LEU A 17 -13.54 2.82 11.19
CA LEU A 17 -14.20 2.20 12.35
C LEU A 17 -14.26 0.67 12.19
N ILE A 18 -14.72 0.18 11.05
CA ILE A 18 -14.76 -1.26 10.75
C ILE A 18 -13.35 -1.86 10.82
N SER A 19 -12.35 -1.21 10.21
CA SER A 19 -10.96 -1.66 10.26
C SER A 19 -10.43 -1.77 11.70
N PHE A 20 -10.75 -0.77 12.53
CA PHE A 20 -10.40 -0.78 13.95
C PHE A 20 -11.07 -1.95 14.70
N PHE A 21 -12.38 -2.13 14.55
CA PHE A 21 -13.07 -3.23 15.21
C PHE A 21 -12.56 -4.60 14.77
N LEU A 22 -12.22 -4.78 13.49
CA LEU A 22 -11.60 -6.02 13.02
C LEU A 22 -10.25 -6.27 13.69
N ALA A 23 -9.42 -5.23 13.83
CA ALA A 23 -8.15 -5.33 14.54
C ALA A 23 -8.35 -5.61 16.04
N PHE A 24 -9.30 -4.93 16.68
CA PHE A 24 -9.68 -5.16 18.09
C PHE A 24 -10.14 -6.59 18.33
N ILE A 25 -11.05 -7.10 17.52
CA ILE A 25 -11.52 -8.48 17.59
C ILE A 25 -10.35 -9.45 17.45
N TYR A 26 -9.47 -9.23 16.46
CA TYR A 26 -8.33 -10.11 16.21
C TYR A 26 -7.35 -10.15 17.39
N LEU A 27 -6.98 -8.99 17.93
CA LEU A 27 -5.96 -8.88 18.97
C LEU A 27 -6.51 -9.15 20.38
N LYS A 28 -7.71 -8.70 20.69
CA LYS A 28 -8.26 -8.73 22.06
C LYS A 28 -9.23 -9.90 22.27
N ILE A 29 -10.18 -10.12 21.36
CA ILE A 29 -11.19 -11.17 21.52
C ILE A 29 -10.59 -12.54 21.15
N LEU A 30 -9.97 -12.64 19.97
CA LEU A 30 -9.34 -13.88 19.53
C LEU A 30 -7.96 -14.11 20.18
N ARG A 31 -7.45 -13.14 20.93
CA ARG A 31 -6.14 -13.18 21.62
C ARG A 31 -5.00 -13.60 20.70
N ARG A 32 -5.03 -13.16 19.45
CA ARG A 32 -4.00 -13.46 18.46
C ARG A 32 -2.88 -12.44 18.56
N LYS A 33 -1.63 -12.93 18.49
CA LYS A 33 -0.46 -12.04 18.42
C LYS A 33 -0.31 -11.49 17.01
N PRO A 34 0.14 -10.23 16.86
CA PRO A 34 0.59 -9.71 15.57
C PRO A 34 1.67 -10.62 14.98
N LYS A 35 1.66 -10.74 13.66
CA LYS A 35 2.70 -11.48 12.92
C LYS A 35 3.70 -10.49 12.34
N LEU A 36 4.97 -10.88 12.31
CA LEU A 36 6.07 -10.13 11.71
C LEU A 36 6.79 -11.00 10.69
N PHE A 37 7.28 -10.37 9.65
CA PHE A 37 8.20 -10.96 8.69
C PHE A 37 9.52 -11.35 9.39
N SER A 38 9.99 -12.57 9.14
CA SER A 38 11.21 -13.15 9.74
C SER A 38 12.24 -13.60 8.71
N GLY A 39 12.03 -13.27 7.44
CA GLY A 39 12.97 -13.58 6.36
C GLY A 39 14.16 -12.62 6.28
N ASP A 40 14.91 -12.68 5.19
CA ASP A 40 16.01 -11.76 4.93
C ASP A 40 15.50 -10.32 4.87
N SER A 41 16.15 -9.44 5.62
CA SER A 41 15.78 -8.04 5.76
C SER A 41 16.77 -7.08 5.10
N SER A 42 17.73 -7.58 4.31
CA SER A 42 18.75 -6.75 3.65
C SER A 42 18.16 -5.67 2.75
N ASN A 43 17.03 -5.96 2.13
CA ASN A 43 16.30 -5.05 1.23
C ASN A 43 15.28 -4.15 1.95
N ILE A 44 15.18 -4.23 3.28
CA ILE A 44 14.18 -3.52 4.07
C ILE A 44 14.85 -2.43 4.91
N SER A 45 14.32 -1.21 4.86
CA SER A 45 14.90 -0.11 5.63
C SER A 45 14.82 -0.38 7.15
N LYS A 46 15.89 0.00 7.86
CA LYS A 46 15.97 -0.14 9.33
C LYS A 46 14.81 0.49 10.07
N LYS A 47 14.26 1.60 9.55
CA LYS A 47 13.09 2.25 10.13
C LYS A 47 11.84 1.39 10.03
N THR A 48 11.60 0.75 8.89
CA THR A 48 10.44 -0.13 8.69
C THR A 48 10.50 -1.28 9.69
N LEU A 49 11.67 -1.91 9.85
CA LEU A 49 11.87 -2.97 10.84
C LEU A 49 11.65 -2.46 12.27
N SER A 50 12.27 -1.33 12.65
CA SER A 50 12.12 -0.79 14.00
C SER A 50 10.66 -0.38 14.32
N SER A 51 9.94 0.18 13.36
CA SER A 51 8.52 0.50 13.51
C SER A 51 7.68 -0.75 13.74
N ASN A 52 7.94 -1.82 12.98
CA ASN A 52 7.23 -3.08 13.12
C ASN A 52 7.56 -3.76 14.44
N MET A 53 8.83 -3.77 14.85
CA MET A 53 9.26 -4.30 16.16
C MET A 53 8.61 -3.54 17.32
N ARG A 54 8.51 -2.21 17.25
CA ARG A 54 7.83 -1.42 18.28
C ARG A 54 6.36 -1.82 18.40
N ILE A 55 5.66 -2.01 17.29
CA ILE A 55 4.26 -2.43 17.28
C ILE A 55 4.09 -3.80 17.96
N ILE A 56 5.04 -4.72 17.77
CA ILE A 56 5.00 -6.04 18.41
C ILE A 56 5.30 -5.95 19.91
N ASN A 57 6.29 -5.14 20.30
CA ASN A 57 6.68 -4.98 21.70
C ASN A 57 5.58 -4.35 22.56
N GLU A 58 4.59 -3.69 21.95
CA GLU A 58 3.37 -3.22 22.63
C GLU A 58 2.42 -4.38 23.04
N ASN A 59 2.92 -5.63 23.09
CA ASN A 59 2.29 -6.83 23.70
C ASN A 59 0.86 -7.12 23.23
N GLY A 60 0.61 -7.02 21.93
CA GLY A 60 -0.70 -7.29 21.34
C GLY A 60 -1.74 -6.23 21.68
N ASN A 61 -1.33 -5.07 22.16
CA ASN A 61 -2.15 -3.87 22.12
C ASN A 61 -2.37 -3.44 20.68
N LEU A 62 -3.46 -2.73 20.43
CA LEU A 62 -3.63 -2.08 19.15
C LEU A 62 -2.43 -1.17 18.91
N PRO A 63 -1.80 -1.22 17.72
CA PRO A 63 -0.64 -0.40 17.45
C PRO A 63 -0.95 1.07 17.77
N SER A 64 -0.13 1.71 18.61
CA SER A 64 -0.35 3.12 19.01
C SER A 64 -0.49 4.03 17.78
N HIS A 65 0.31 3.80 16.77
CA HIS A 65 0.28 4.60 15.56
C HIS A 65 -1.02 4.48 14.73
N PRO A 66 -1.62 3.30 14.48
CA PRO A 66 -2.96 3.21 13.91
C PRO A 66 -4.06 3.66 14.87
N THR A 67 -3.89 3.44 16.18
CA THR A 67 -4.94 3.75 17.17
C THR A 67 -5.01 5.25 17.46
N GLU A 68 -3.89 5.90 17.68
CA GLU A 68 -3.83 7.35 17.89
C GLU A 68 -4.29 8.10 16.65
N LYS A 69 -3.80 7.72 15.47
CA LYS A 69 -4.29 8.28 14.21
C LYS A 69 -5.75 7.89 13.93
N PHE A 70 -6.18 6.72 14.34
CA PHE A 70 -7.55 6.28 14.18
C PHE A 70 -8.49 7.13 15.04
N LEU A 71 -8.23 7.29 16.33
CA LEU A 71 -9.03 8.12 17.23
C LEU A 71 -9.03 9.59 16.79
N PHE A 72 -7.88 10.08 16.36
CA PHE A 72 -7.74 11.42 15.79
C PHE A 72 -8.51 11.55 14.46
N ASN A 73 -8.43 10.56 13.58
CA ASN A 73 -9.06 10.58 12.26
C ASN A 73 -10.55 10.28 12.27
N ILE A 74 -11.11 9.59 13.26
CA ILE A 74 -12.58 9.43 13.42
C ILE A 74 -13.24 10.81 13.53
N GLY A 75 -12.60 11.75 14.20
CA GLY A 75 -13.13 13.07 14.43
C GLY A 75 -12.84 14.11 13.36
N LEU A 76 -11.71 14.05 12.70
CA LEU A 76 -11.11 15.22 12.06
C LEU A 76 -10.72 15.04 10.58
N ASN A 77 -10.47 13.82 10.10
CA ASN A 77 -10.03 13.65 8.71
C ASN A 77 -11.22 13.44 7.78
N GLN A 78 -11.60 14.48 7.06
CA GLN A 78 -12.66 14.45 6.04
C GLN A 78 -12.11 14.23 4.61
N GLY A 79 -10.78 14.13 4.45
CA GLY A 79 -10.13 13.95 3.16
C GLY A 79 -10.35 12.56 2.57
N ASN A 80 -10.18 12.45 1.26
CA ASN A 80 -10.10 11.18 0.58
C ASN A 80 -8.96 10.33 1.16
N PRO A 81 -9.17 9.02 1.36
CA PRO A 81 -8.09 8.14 1.76
C PRO A 81 -6.93 8.27 0.77
N LYS A 82 -5.70 8.29 1.30
CA LYS A 82 -4.51 8.38 0.46
C LYS A 82 -4.46 7.27 -0.60
N SER A 83 -4.97 6.08 -0.26
CA SER A 83 -5.08 4.95 -1.19
C SER A 83 -5.97 5.21 -2.42
N ASN A 84 -6.90 6.17 -2.38
CA ASN A 84 -7.68 6.54 -3.57
C ASN A 84 -6.78 7.05 -4.70
N MET A 85 -5.66 7.69 -4.37
CA MET A 85 -4.73 8.22 -5.38
C MET A 85 -4.15 7.13 -6.28
N ILE A 86 -4.05 5.89 -5.80
CA ILE A 86 -3.59 4.73 -6.58
C ILE A 86 -4.75 3.88 -7.10
N ILE A 87 -5.92 3.90 -6.47
CA ILE A 87 -7.07 3.08 -6.86
C ILE A 87 -7.89 3.75 -7.97
N GLU A 88 -8.16 5.05 -7.87
CA GLU A 88 -9.02 5.77 -8.81
C GLU A 88 -8.48 5.80 -10.26
N PRO A 89 -7.17 6.00 -10.52
CA PRO A 89 -6.65 5.90 -11.89
C PRO A 89 -6.91 4.55 -12.53
N VAL A 90 -6.66 3.44 -11.81
CA VAL A 90 -6.96 2.08 -12.30
C VAL A 90 -8.45 1.90 -12.56
N ASN A 91 -9.31 2.39 -11.67
CA ASN A 91 -10.76 2.31 -11.89
C ASN A 91 -11.22 3.06 -13.13
N SER A 92 -10.60 4.19 -13.44
CA SER A 92 -10.92 4.98 -14.63
C SER A 92 -10.53 4.22 -15.92
N ILE A 93 -9.38 3.55 -15.91
CA ILE A 93 -8.93 2.70 -17.01
C ILE A 93 -9.90 1.52 -17.22
N LEU A 94 -10.25 0.83 -16.13
CA LEU A 94 -11.16 -0.32 -16.21
C LEU A 94 -12.58 0.08 -16.64
N ALA A 95 -13.04 1.26 -16.27
CA ALA A 95 -14.34 1.77 -16.66
C ALA A 95 -14.43 1.99 -18.19
N SER A 96 -13.33 2.41 -18.82
CA SER A 96 -13.27 2.60 -20.27
C SER A 96 -13.30 1.29 -21.07
N LYS A 97 -12.93 0.16 -20.44
CA LYS A 97 -12.77 -1.15 -21.09
C LYS A 97 -13.84 -2.19 -20.70
N ILE A 98 -14.88 -1.81 -19.94
CA ILE A 98 -16.01 -2.68 -19.51
C ILE A 98 -15.54 -3.97 -18.83
N TYR A 99 -14.62 -3.88 -17.87
CA TYR A 99 -14.17 -5.02 -17.10
C TYR A 99 -15.14 -5.38 -15.95
N ASP A 100 -15.32 -6.69 -15.73
CA ASP A 100 -15.99 -7.22 -14.54
C ASP A 100 -15.02 -7.22 -13.36
N LYS A 101 -15.00 -6.12 -12.60
CA LYS A 101 -14.09 -5.92 -11.46
C LYS A 101 -14.20 -7.01 -10.39
N GLU A 102 -15.35 -7.67 -10.30
CA GLU A 102 -15.57 -8.73 -9.31
C GLU A 102 -14.71 -9.97 -9.60
N LYS A 103 -14.30 -10.18 -10.84
CA LYS A 103 -13.45 -11.31 -11.23
C LYS A 103 -11.96 -11.03 -11.13
N LEU A 104 -11.57 -9.76 -11.12
CA LEU A 104 -10.17 -9.38 -11.13
C LEU A 104 -9.49 -9.73 -9.81
N LYS A 105 -8.32 -10.36 -9.88
CA LYS A 105 -7.44 -10.63 -8.75
C LYS A 105 -6.56 -9.41 -8.50
N VAL A 106 -6.64 -8.86 -7.31
CA VAL A 106 -5.96 -7.64 -6.91
C VAL A 106 -4.98 -7.94 -5.78
N LEU A 107 -3.74 -7.49 -5.92
CA LEU A 107 -2.77 -7.48 -4.82
C LEU A 107 -2.61 -6.06 -4.27
N SER A 108 -2.75 -5.90 -2.96
CA SER A 108 -2.35 -4.70 -2.22
C SER A 108 -1.06 -4.99 -1.46
N ILE A 109 -0.01 -4.22 -1.73
CA ILE A 109 1.29 -4.36 -1.09
C ILE A 109 1.44 -3.29 0.00
N GLY A 110 1.64 -3.73 1.24
CA GLY A 110 1.86 -2.89 2.42
C GLY A 110 0.65 -2.14 2.94
N PRO A 111 -0.57 -2.71 2.93
CA PRO A 111 -1.77 -2.00 3.40
C PRO A 111 -1.78 -1.78 4.91
N ARG A 112 -0.90 -2.44 5.66
CA ARG A 112 -0.76 -2.44 7.11
C ARG A 112 -2.04 -2.78 7.89
N SER A 113 -3.21 -2.40 7.41
CA SER A 113 -4.51 -2.64 8.06
C SER A 113 -5.61 -2.95 7.06
N MET A 114 -6.78 -3.34 7.58
CA MET A 114 -7.96 -3.61 6.75
C MET A 114 -8.52 -2.36 6.03
N GLY A 115 -8.09 -1.16 6.41
CA GLY A 115 -8.62 0.09 5.85
C GLY A 115 -8.45 0.21 4.34
N GLU A 116 -7.27 -0.11 3.81
CA GLU A 116 -7.00 -0.09 2.38
C GLU A 116 -7.74 -1.22 1.65
N ILE A 117 -7.78 -2.43 2.22
CA ILE A 117 -8.51 -3.57 1.65
C ILE A 117 -9.99 -3.26 1.51
N LEU A 118 -10.60 -2.68 2.55
CA LEU A 118 -11.98 -2.24 2.52
C LEU A 118 -12.20 -1.07 1.54
N ASN A 119 -11.18 -0.23 1.36
CA ASN A 119 -11.23 0.83 0.37
C ASN A 119 -11.22 0.26 -1.06
N ILE A 120 -10.34 -0.68 -1.37
CA ILE A 120 -10.35 -1.40 -2.65
C ILE A 120 -11.72 -2.07 -2.88
N GLN A 121 -12.24 -2.78 -1.87
CA GLN A 121 -13.56 -3.39 -1.93
C GLN A 121 -14.66 -2.36 -2.23
N SER A 122 -14.59 -1.16 -1.65
CA SER A 122 -15.60 -0.10 -1.85
C SER A 122 -15.68 0.38 -3.31
N HIS A 123 -14.66 0.10 -4.11
CA HIS A 123 -14.63 0.41 -5.55
C HIS A 123 -15.17 -0.72 -6.43
N GLY A 124 -15.75 -1.77 -5.84
CA GLY A 124 -16.45 -2.83 -6.58
C GLY A 124 -15.65 -4.11 -6.76
N TYR A 125 -14.44 -4.22 -6.20
CA TYR A 125 -13.68 -5.46 -6.22
C TYR A 125 -14.23 -6.47 -5.21
N GLU A 126 -14.26 -7.75 -5.57
CA GLU A 126 -14.75 -8.80 -4.70
C GLU A 126 -13.74 -9.10 -3.58
N TYR A 127 -14.18 -9.06 -2.31
CA TYR A 127 -13.30 -9.25 -1.15
C TYR A 127 -12.43 -10.51 -1.23
N LYS A 128 -12.97 -11.63 -1.73
CA LYS A 128 -12.23 -12.88 -1.88
C LYS A 128 -11.06 -12.77 -2.87
N ASN A 129 -11.17 -11.91 -3.88
CA ASN A 129 -10.19 -11.68 -4.94
C ASN A 129 -9.21 -10.55 -4.63
N ILE A 130 -9.33 -9.89 -3.47
CA ILE A 130 -8.34 -8.93 -2.98
C ILE A 130 -7.35 -9.71 -2.11
N TYR A 131 -6.11 -9.73 -2.50
CA TYR A 131 -4.97 -10.31 -1.77
C TYR A 131 -4.17 -9.17 -1.16
N ALA A 132 -3.43 -9.45 -0.09
CA ALA A 132 -2.60 -8.45 0.54
C ALA A 132 -1.36 -9.07 1.19
N ILE A 133 -0.23 -8.38 1.09
CA ILE A 133 1.00 -8.71 1.80
C ILE A 133 1.52 -7.50 2.56
N ASP A 134 2.10 -7.73 3.72
CA ASP A 134 2.84 -6.73 4.49
C ASP A 134 3.90 -7.44 5.34
N LEU A 135 4.96 -6.72 5.72
CA LEU A 135 5.94 -7.20 6.70
C LEU A 135 5.34 -7.37 8.10
N PHE A 136 4.19 -6.78 8.34
CA PHE A 136 3.46 -6.84 9.60
C PHE A 136 1.97 -7.12 9.34
N SER A 137 1.36 -7.99 10.15
CA SER A 137 -0.07 -8.27 10.03
C SER A 137 -0.78 -8.44 11.36
N ILE A 138 -1.93 -7.79 11.46
CA ILE A 138 -2.94 -7.95 12.51
C ILE A 138 -4.24 -8.55 11.95
N SER A 139 -4.21 -9.15 10.77
CA SER A 139 -5.39 -9.70 10.10
C SER A 139 -5.01 -10.94 9.31
N LYS A 140 -5.90 -11.95 9.29
CA LYS A 140 -5.72 -13.12 8.42
C LYS A 140 -5.76 -12.77 6.93
N LYS A 141 -6.35 -11.65 6.58
CA LYS A 141 -6.48 -11.18 5.19
C LYS A 141 -5.17 -10.64 4.64
N ILE A 142 -4.28 -10.16 5.52
CA ILE A 142 -2.97 -9.65 5.14
C ILE A 142 -1.95 -10.77 5.43
N LYS A 143 -1.41 -11.36 4.38
CA LYS A 143 -0.36 -12.38 4.48
C LYS A 143 0.97 -11.70 4.83
N ILE A 144 1.78 -12.34 5.67
CA ILE A 144 3.15 -11.89 5.88
C ILE A 144 3.94 -12.16 4.60
N GLY A 145 4.61 -11.14 4.08
CA GLY A 145 5.43 -11.24 2.87
C GLY A 145 6.23 -9.98 2.63
N ASP A 146 7.30 -10.14 1.88
CA ASP A 146 8.18 -9.07 1.44
C ASP A 146 7.88 -8.74 -0.03
N ILE A 147 7.94 -7.46 -0.38
CA ILE A 147 7.80 -6.99 -1.77
C ILE A 147 8.93 -7.51 -2.67
N HIS A 148 10.08 -7.89 -2.09
CA HIS A 148 11.26 -8.40 -2.83
C HIS A 148 11.21 -9.91 -3.09
N ASP A 149 10.22 -10.60 -2.49
CA ASP A 149 9.93 -12.03 -2.68
C ASP A 149 8.43 -12.22 -2.45
N ILE A 150 7.64 -11.84 -3.44
CA ILE A 150 6.16 -11.86 -3.33
C ILE A 150 5.69 -13.32 -3.37
N PRO A 151 5.03 -13.83 -2.31
CA PRO A 151 4.73 -15.26 -2.15
C PRO A 151 3.50 -15.70 -2.96
N TYR A 152 3.51 -15.39 -4.25
CA TYR A 152 2.54 -15.78 -5.25
C TYR A 152 3.25 -16.15 -6.56
N SER A 153 2.61 -17.00 -7.37
CA SER A 153 3.14 -17.43 -8.67
C SER A 153 3.19 -16.28 -9.67
N ASP A 154 3.97 -16.47 -10.72
CA ASP A 154 3.99 -15.61 -11.89
C ASP A 154 2.58 -15.50 -12.50
N ASP A 155 2.29 -14.37 -13.13
CA ASP A 155 1.05 -14.13 -13.89
C ASP A 155 -0.25 -14.38 -13.10
N PHE A 156 -0.22 -14.13 -11.78
CA PHE A 156 -1.35 -14.43 -10.91
C PHE A 156 -2.36 -13.30 -10.78
N PHE A 157 -1.89 -12.03 -10.79
CA PHE A 157 -2.71 -10.86 -10.53
C PHE A 157 -3.07 -10.09 -11.81
N ASP A 158 -4.28 -9.57 -11.84
CA ASP A 158 -4.73 -8.63 -12.86
C ASP A 158 -4.32 -7.19 -12.49
N ILE A 159 -4.19 -6.89 -11.18
CA ILE A 159 -3.88 -5.56 -10.67
C ILE A 159 -2.96 -5.67 -9.45
N VAL A 160 -1.95 -4.79 -9.38
CA VAL A 160 -1.11 -4.57 -8.19
C VAL A 160 -1.19 -3.10 -7.74
N PHE A 161 -1.58 -2.88 -6.50
CA PHE A 161 -1.48 -1.61 -5.80
C PHE A 161 -0.29 -1.62 -4.85
N CYS A 162 0.64 -0.67 -5.01
CA CYS A 162 1.81 -0.48 -4.15
C CYS A 162 1.83 0.95 -3.60
N GLY A 163 1.11 1.16 -2.49
CA GLY A 163 0.94 2.46 -1.89
C GLY A 163 2.04 2.81 -0.89
N TRP A 164 2.99 3.67 -1.28
CA TRP A 164 4.05 4.25 -0.42
C TRP A 164 5.05 3.26 0.17
N VAL A 165 4.96 1.98 -0.14
CA VAL A 165 5.82 0.92 0.42
C VAL A 165 7.18 0.90 -0.26
N ILE A 166 7.22 1.08 -1.59
CA ILE A 166 8.46 1.03 -2.36
C ILE A 166 9.50 2.06 -1.89
N ALA A 167 9.04 3.17 -1.30
CA ALA A 167 9.93 4.18 -0.72
C ALA A 167 10.78 3.66 0.45
N TYR A 168 10.41 2.54 1.05
CA TYR A 168 11.15 1.90 2.15
C TYR A 168 12.05 0.77 1.69
N SER A 169 11.99 0.40 0.42
CA SER A 169 12.87 -0.61 -0.19
C SER A 169 14.28 -0.05 -0.37
N GLU A 170 15.28 -0.82 0.03
CA GLU A 170 16.70 -0.57 -0.30
C GLU A 170 17.07 -1.12 -1.69
N ASN A 171 16.21 -1.98 -2.27
CA ASN A 171 16.37 -2.52 -3.61
C ASN A 171 15.08 -2.40 -4.43
N LYS A 172 14.80 -1.19 -4.89
CA LYS A 172 13.56 -0.87 -5.62
C LYS A 172 13.41 -1.62 -6.94
N LYS A 173 14.54 -1.88 -7.64
CA LYS A 173 14.51 -2.66 -8.88
C LYS A 173 14.04 -4.10 -8.64
N LEU A 174 14.52 -4.75 -7.57
CA LEU A 174 14.05 -6.09 -7.21
C LEU A 174 12.55 -6.07 -6.86
N ALA A 175 12.11 -5.08 -6.09
CA ALA A 175 10.70 -4.92 -5.73
C ALA A 175 9.80 -4.76 -6.98
N VAL A 176 10.21 -3.94 -7.95
CA VAL A 176 9.47 -3.75 -9.20
C VAL A 176 9.50 -5.01 -10.07
N ARG A 177 10.64 -5.72 -10.13
CA ARG A 177 10.74 -7.01 -10.83
C ARG A 177 9.74 -8.03 -10.30
N GLU A 178 9.57 -8.12 -8.99
CA GLU A 178 8.59 -8.99 -8.35
C GLU A 178 7.14 -8.54 -8.64
N ILE A 179 6.87 -7.23 -8.67
CA ILE A 179 5.58 -6.70 -9.10
C ILE A 179 5.28 -7.14 -10.54
N CYS A 180 6.24 -6.99 -11.46
CA CYS A 180 6.07 -7.43 -12.85
C CYS A 180 5.90 -8.94 -12.96
N ARG A 181 6.65 -9.73 -12.18
CA ARG A 181 6.56 -11.20 -12.20
C ARG A 181 5.17 -11.71 -11.84
N VAL A 182 4.57 -11.13 -10.81
CA VAL A 182 3.26 -11.60 -10.34
C VAL A 182 2.07 -11.02 -11.12
N LEU A 183 2.29 -9.97 -11.92
CA LEU A 183 1.30 -9.41 -12.82
C LEU A 183 1.18 -10.26 -14.08
N LYS A 184 -0.03 -10.45 -14.56
CA LYS A 184 -0.28 -11.01 -15.89
C LYS A 184 0.18 -10.04 -16.97
N SER A 185 0.50 -10.55 -18.16
CA SER A 185 0.66 -9.69 -19.33
C SER A 185 -0.57 -8.81 -19.53
N GLY A 186 -0.38 -7.52 -19.76
CA GLY A 186 -1.44 -6.50 -19.78
C GLY A 186 -2.02 -6.15 -18.41
N GLY A 187 -1.49 -6.72 -17.33
CA GLY A 187 -1.91 -6.43 -15.95
C GLY A 187 -1.56 -5.01 -15.54
N LEU A 188 -2.39 -4.43 -14.67
CA LEU A 188 -2.27 -3.03 -14.26
C LEU A 188 -1.49 -2.89 -12.95
N PHE A 189 -0.58 -1.93 -12.90
CA PHE A 189 0.04 -1.50 -11.66
C PHE A 189 -0.33 -0.06 -11.32
N SER A 190 -0.35 0.26 -10.03
CA SER A 190 -0.39 1.64 -9.55
C SER A 190 0.49 1.79 -8.33
N ILE A 191 1.51 2.64 -8.45
CA ILE A 191 2.53 2.86 -7.42
C ILE A 191 2.46 4.30 -6.95
N GLY A 192 2.45 4.49 -5.62
CA GLY A 192 2.47 5.79 -5.00
C GLY A 192 3.67 5.97 -4.06
N VAL A 193 4.33 7.13 -4.12
CA VAL A 193 5.36 7.54 -3.17
C VAL A 193 5.15 8.99 -2.74
N SER A 194 5.76 9.36 -1.60
CA SER A 194 5.75 10.76 -1.14
C SER A 194 7.04 11.45 -1.55
N TYR A 195 6.93 12.57 -2.22
CA TYR A 195 8.02 13.51 -2.42
C TYR A 195 8.22 14.39 -1.19
N SER A 196 9.46 14.62 -0.82
CA SER A 196 9.85 15.56 0.24
C SER A 196 11.03 16.40 -0.22
N PRO A 197 10.94 17.74 -0.13
CA PRO A 197 12.05 18.64 -0.48
C PRO A 197 13.19 18.61 0.54
N VAL A 198 12.93 18.05 1.73
CA VAL A 198 13.89 18.01 2.84
C VAL A 198 14.97 16.98 2.55
N SER A 199 16.25 17.35 2.63
CA SER A 199 17.39 16.45 2.41
C SER A 199 17.43 15.29 3.41
N ASN A 200 18.18 14.23 3.09
CA ASN A 200 18.35 13.09 4.01
C ASN A 200 19.00 13.53 5.33
N ASP A 201 20.04 14.37 5.25
CA ASP A 201 20.76 14.85 6.43
C ASP A 201 19.87 15.73 7.32
N GLU A 202 19.09 16.61 6.71
CA GLU A 202 18.14 17.43 7.46
C GLU A 202 17.04 16.59 8.12
N GLN A 203 16.56 15.51 7.48
CA GLN A 203 15.61 14.59 8.11
C GLN A 203 16.25 13.86 9.30
N ILE A 204 17.49 13.39 9.14
CA ILE A 204 18.24 12.71 10.21
C ILE A 204 18.47 13.67 11.37
N ASN A 205 18.91 14.91 11.09
CA ASN A 205 19.17 15.93 12.12
C ASN A 205 17.89 16.30 12.88
N LYS A 206 16.76 16.45 12.18
CA LYS A 206 15.48 16.82 12.84
C LYS A 206 14.78 15.68 13.56
N ARG A 207 14.93 14.43 13.10
CA ARG A 207 14.11 13.28 13.56
C ARG A 207 14.91 12.14 14.17
N GLY A 208 16.24 12.19 14.08
CA GLY A 208 17.13 11.10 14.50
C GLY A 208 17.15 9.89 13.54
N TYR A 209 16.39 9.93 12.44
CA TYR A 209 16.32 8.84 11.46
C TYR A 209 15.83 9.34 10.09
N LEU A 210 16.16 8.58 9.04
CA LEU A 210 15.66 8.79 7.68
C LEU A 210 14.27 8.16 7.49
N VAL A 211 13.36 8.86 6.86
CA VAL A 211 12.05 8.31 6.44
C VAL A 211 12.18 7.69 5.06
N GLY A 212 12.06 6.37 4.99
CA GLY A 212 12.26 5.61 3.76
C GLY A 212 13.71 5.14 3.60
N SER A 213 14.08 4.78 2.38
CA SER A 213 15.45 4.42 2.00
C SER A 213 16.29 5.67 1.69
N LYS A 214 17.62 5.47 1.51
CA LYS A 214 18.54 6.56 1.14
C LYS A 214 18.23 7.13 -0.24
N ASP A 215 17.92 6.25 -1.18
CA ASP A 215 17.57 6.59 -2.56
C ASP A 215 16.08 6.91 -2.64
N ARG A 216 15.74 8.17 -2.46
CA ARG A 216 14.36 8.62 -2.54
C ARG A 216 13.98 8.96 -3.96
N LEU A 217 12.84 8.44 -4.39
CA LEU A 217 12.26 8.74 -5.69
C LEU A 217 11.73 10.18 -5.69
N LYS A 218 12.06 10.94 -6.74
CA LYS A 218 11.79 12.38 -6.86
C LYS A 218 10.66 12.69 -7.82
N ASP A 219 10.41 11.80 -8.77
CA ASP A 219 9.34 11.92 -9.76
C ASP A 219 8.87 10.56 -10.27
N SER A 220 7.89 10.55 -11.15
CA SER A 220 7.32 9.33 -11.73
C SER A 220 8.23 8.69 -12.77
N TYR A 221 9.16 9.43 -13.35
CA TYR A 221 10.10 8.89 -14.34
C TYR A 221 11.14 8.02 -13.66
N GLU A 222 11.63 8.42 -12.48
CA GLU A 222 12.50 7.55 -11.67
C GLU A 222 11.81 6.24 -11.24
N ILE A 223 10.47 6.25 -11.07
CA ILE A 223 9.71 5.00 -10.82
C ILE A 223 9.61 4.18 -12.10
N GLU A 224 9.34 4.82 -13.25
CA GLU A 224 9.25 4.17 -14.57
C GLU A 224 10.57 3.47 -14.92
N ASP A 225 11.70 4.11 -14.68
CA ASP A 225 13.05 3.56 -14.92
C ASP A 225 13.33 2.26 -14.14
N LEU A 226 12.63 2.03 -13.03
CA LEU A 226 12.78 0.78 -12.27
C LEU A 226 12.21 -0.45 -12.99
N PHE A 227 11.33 -0.24 -13.96
CA PHE A 227 10.68 -1.31 -14.73
C PHE A 227 11.53 -1.82 -15.90
N ASP A 228 12.62 -1.13 -16.23
CA ASP A 228 13.40 -1.37 -17.44
C ASP A 228 12.48 -1.35 -18.69
N ASP A 229 12.40 -2.43 -19.46
CA ASP A 229 11.55 -2.55 -20.67
C ASP A 229 10.18 -3.23 -20.43
N LYS A 230 9.79 -3.44 -19.19
CA LYS A 230 8.59 -4.23 -18.82
C LYS A 230 7.28 -3.47 -18.94
N ILE A 231 7.31 -2.14 -19.04
CA ILE A 231 6.10 -1.35 -19.22
C ILE A 231 5.57 -1.51 -20.65
N ASP A 232 4.27 -1.72 -20.75
CA ASP A 232 3.54 -1.66 -22.01
C ASP A 232 3.03 -0.24 -22.25
N GLU A 233 2.25 0.33 -21.30
CA GLU A 233 1.68 1.66 -21.41
C GLU A 233 1.58 2.37 -20.04
N ILE A 234 1.82 3.68 -20.03
CA ILE A 234 1.55 4.55 -18.88
C ILE A 234 0.29 5.35 -19.12
N TYR A 235 -0.72 5.13 -18.29
CA TYR A 235 -2.03 5.78 -18.40
C TYR A 235 -2.16 7.04 -17.55
N PHE A 236 -1.47 7.07 -16.41
CA PHE A 236 -1.59 8.18 -15.47
C PHE A 236 -0.29 8.40 -14.70
N ARG A 237 0.08 9.65 -14.51
CA ARG A 237 1.18 10.05 -13.64
C ARG A 237 0.95 11.40 -12.96
N THR A 238 1.48 11.55 -11.76
CA THR A 238 1.60 12.84 -11.08
C THR A 238 3.04 13.07 -10.65
N ASN A 239 3.47 14.31 -10.74
CA ASN A 239 4.80 14.76 -10.33
C ASN A 239 4.70 15.99 -9.42
N PRO A 240 5.71 16.30 -8.61
CA PRO A 240 5.77 17.52 -7.85
C PRO A 240 5.64 18.74 -8.77
N LYS A 241 4.63 19.60 -8.53
CA LYS A 241 4.50 20.88 -9.24
C LYS A 241 5.46 21.93 -8.70
N ASN A 242 5.77 21.84 -7.42
CA ASN A 242 6.71 22.71 -6.73
C ASN A 242 7.70 21.84 -5.93
N LEU A 243 8.98 21.88 -6.32
CA LEU A 243 10.04 21.10 -5.66
C LEU A 243 10.39 21.60 -4.26
N ARG A 244 9.81 22.71 -3.81
CA ARG A 244 9.97 23.21 -2.42
C ARG A 244 8.89 22.72 -1.47
N GLU A 245 7.90 21.99 -1.97
CA GLU A 245 6.75 21.52 -1.19
C GLU A 245 6.65 19.99 -1.17
N HIS A 246 6.06 19.47 -0.09
CA HIS A 246 5.72 18.06 -0.03
C HIS A 246 4.59 17.74 -1.00
N SER A 247 4.74 16.66 -1.76
CA SER A 247 3.71 16.22 -2.71
C SER A 247 3.64 14.70 -2.80
N GLN A 248 2.71 14.21 -3.60
CA GLN A 248 2.56 12.79 -3.89
C GLN A 248 2.91 12.55 -5.35
N ILE A 249 3.65 11.49 -5.58
CA ILE A 249 3.98 10.97 -6.90
C ILE A 249 3.17 9.68 -7.07
N VAL A 250 2.46 9.57 -8.16
CA VAL A 250 1.71 8.36 -8.54
C VAL A 250 2.00 8.05 -9.99
N ILE A 251 2.21 6.78 -10.29
CA ILE A 251 2.30 6.26 -11.65
C ILE A 251 1.38 5.04 -11.77
N THR A 252 0.62 4.98 -12.86
CA THR A 252 -0.28 3.88 -13.18
C THR A 252 -0.09 3.48 -14.63
N GLY A 253 0.11 2.20 -14.87
CA GLY A 253 0.36 1.65 -16.21
C GLY A 253 0.03 0.18 -16.30
N SER A 254 0.36 -0.42 -17.46
CA SER A 254 0.31 -1.86 -17.71
C SER A 254 1.71 -2.42 -17.95
N VAL A 255 1.86 -3.72 -17.68
CA VAL A 255 3.07 -4.49 -18.01
C VAL A 255 2.85 -5.30 -19.28
N LYS A 256 3.97 -5.59 -20.02
CA LYS A 256 3.96 -6.40 -21.25
C LYS A 256 3.56 -7.85 -21.00
#